data_43cb43078f2ae3d994ebdcc47570d826
#
_entry.id   43cb43078f2ae3d994ebdcc47570d826
#
_cell.length_a   1.000
_cell.length_b   1.000
_cell.length_c   1.000
_cell.angle_alpha   90.00
_cell.angle_beta   90.00
_cell.angle_gamma   90.00
#
_symmetry.space_group_name_H-M   'P 1'
#
loop_
_entity.id
_entity.type
_entity.pdbx_description
1 polymer ?
#
loop_
_entity_poly.entity_id
_entity_poly.type
_entity_poly.pdbx_seq_one_letter_code
_entity_poly.pdbx_strand_id
1 'polypeptide(L)'
;RSETVFLQTLCGLIRCQGQEKIIRAVIDSGSQSSYVSQKIMTQLKAFPLGTETVIHALFGGDETEPKSHKVFAIEVSSLNRVFSCGFEAFSEKKICGFIPRIENDEILNELKRKKIAFANFFREETDINLLIGADVLGKLLTGNTVVLECGITAVETKFGLV
;
A
#
# COMPACT_ATOMS: atom_id res chain seq x y z
N ARG A 1 21.32 -18.89 7.90
CA ARG A 1 21.48 -17.56 7.31
C ARG A 1 20.11 -16.91 7.08
N SER A 2 19.89 -15.77 7.69
CA SER A 2 18.67 -15.01 7.45
C SER A 2 18.86 -14.06 6.27
N GLU A 3 17.88 -14.00 5.40
CA GLU A 3 17.85 -13.04 4.33
C GLU A 3 17.06 -11.80 4.78
N THR A 4 17.50 -10.63 4.35
CA THR A 4 16.76 -9.39 4.61
C THR A 4 15.54 -9.33 3.69
N VAL A 5 14.37 -9.23 4.30
CA VAL A 5 13.12 -9.09 3.58
C VAL A 5 12.52 -7.72 3.88
N PHE A 6 12.17 -7.01 2.83
CA PHE A 6 11.48 -5.72 2.95
C PHE A 6 10.03 -5.89 2.53
N LEU A 7 9.11 -5.37 3.35
CA LEU A 7 7.72 -5.28 2.95
C LEU A 7 7.60 -4.26 1.81
N GLN A 8 6.81 -4.59 0.80
CA GLN A 8 6.60 -3.72 -0.34
C GLN A 8 5.70 -2.55 0.06
N THR A 9 6.23 -1.35 0.00
CA THR A 9 5.49 -0.12 0.30
C THR A 9 5.62 0.87 -0.83
N LEU A 10 4.64 1.75 -0.95
CA LEU A 10 4.66 2.83 -1.92
C LEU A 10 4.06 4.10 -1.32
N CYS A 11 4.43 5.25 -1.87
CA CYS A 11 3.80 6.52 -1.57
C CYS A 11 2.91 6.93 -2.74
N GLY A 12 1.76 7.50 -2.42
CA GLY A 12 0.81 7.97 -3.39
C GLY A 12 -0.13 9.01 -2.81
N LEU A 13 -1.03 9.50 -3.64
CA LEU A 13 -2.09 10.41 -3.23
C LEU A 13 -3.38 9.63 -3.06
N ILE A 14 -3.94 9.66 -1.86
CA ILE A 14 -5.29 9.14 -1.63
C ILE A 14 -6.29 10.26 -1.77
N ARG A 15 -7.37 10.00 -2.50
CA ARG A 15 -8.47 10.94 -2.72
C ARG A 15 -9.78 10.30 -2.35
N CYS A 16 -10.58 11.04 -1.62
CA CYS A 16 -11.94 10.65 -1.29
C CYS A 16 -12.82 11.89 -1.23
N GLN A 17 -13.90 11.90 -2.00
CA GLN A 17 -14.90 12.99 -1.98
C GLN A 17 -14.29 14.39 -2.17
N GLY A 18 -13.33 14.51 -3.08
CA GLY A 18 -12.73 15.79 -3.43
C GLY A 18 -11.56 16.24 -2.55
N GLN A 19 -11.28 15.54 -1.47
CA GLN A 19 -10.13 15.80 -0.62
C GLN A 19 -9.01 14.80 -0.92
N GLU A 20 -7.76 15.25 -0.84
CA GLU A 20 -6.62 14.35 -1.07
C GLU A 20 -5.50 14.56 -0.07
N LYS A 21 -4.70 13.53 0.13
CA LYS A 21 -3.55 13.55 1.00
C LYS A 21 -2.49 12.56 0.50
N ILE A 22 -1.22 12.86 0.75
CA ILE A 22 -0.14 11.93 0.50
C ILE A 22 -0.15 10.87 1.60
N ILE A 23 -0.09 9.59 1.18
CA ILE A 23 -0.04 8.45 2.12
C ILE A 23 1.03 7.47 1.71
N ARG A 24 1.38 6.62 2.65
CA ARG A 24 2.20 5.45 2.42
C ARG A 24 1.34 4.21 2.52
N ALA A 25 1.43 3.35 1.52
CA ALA A 25 0.68 2.10 1.45
C ALA A 25 1.60 0.90 1.54
N VAL A 26 1.11 -0.19 2.12
CA VAL A 26 1.76 -1.50 2.07
C VAL A 26 1.01 -2.39 1.10
N ILE A 27 1.75 -3.17 0.32
CA ILE A 27 1.20 -4.18 -0.57
C ILE A 27 1.22 -5.52 0.15
N ASP A 28 0.06 -6.14 0.29
CA ASP A 28 -0.08 -7.44 0.94
C ASP A 28 -0.93 -8.37 0.07
N SER A 29 -0.25 -9.21 -0.72
CA SER A 29 -0.91 -10.20 -1.58
C SER A 29 -1.63 -11.31 -0.80
N GLY A 30 -1.32 -11.47 0.48
CA GLY A 30 -1.98 -12.41 1.37
C GLY A 30 -3.32 -11.91 1.89
N SER A 31 -3.62 -10.63 1.73
CA SER A 31 -4.91 -10.06 2.12
C SER A 31 -5.87 -10.11 0.95
N GLN A 32 -7.07 -10.64 1.17
CA GLN A 32 -8.11 -10.69 0.14
C GLN A 32 -8.73 -9.32 -0.14
N SER A 33 -8.68 -8.42 0.82
CA SER A 33 -9.31 -7.10 0.76
C SER A 33 -8.31 -6.00 1.04
N SER A 34 -8.64 -4.79 0.60
CA SER A 34 -7.86 -3.59 0.88
C SER A 34 -8.47 -2.84 2.06
N TYR A 35 -7.60 -2.20 2.86
CA TYR A 35 -7.99 -1.52 4.10
C TYR A 35 -7.40 -0.13 4.15
N VAL A 36 -8.16 0.82 4.67
CA VAL A 36 -7.73 2.20 4.88
C VAL A 36 -7.88 2.58 6.35
N SER A 37 -6.96 3.39 6.88
CA SER A 37 -7.02 3.80 8.28
C SER A 37 -8.19 4.77 8.53
N GLN A 38 -8.83 4.61 9.67
CA GLN A 38 -9.86 5.56 10.11
C GLN A 38 -9.30 6.98 10.25
N LYS A 39 -8.05 7.10 10.67
CA LYS A 39 -7.35 8.38 10.79
C LYS A 39 -7.37 9.16 9.49
N ILE A 40 -7.00 8.52 8.37
CA ILE A 40 -6.98 9.18 7.06
C ILE A 40 -8.39 9.54 6.61
N MET A 41 -9.35 8.66 6.79
CA MET A 41 -10.74 8.95 6.41
C MET A 41 -11.31 10.13 7.21
N THR A 42 -10.97 10.22 8.48
CA THR A 42 -11.35 11.37 9.32
C THR A 42 -10.68 12.66 8.84
N GLN A 43 -9.39 12.61 8.51
CA GLN A 43 -8.66 13.78 8.01
C GLN A 43 -9.20 14.27 6.66
N LEU A 44 -9.66 13.36 5.82
CA LEU A 44 -10.28 13.70 4.53
C LEU A 44 -11.77 14.04 4.66
N LYS A 45 -12.32 13.98 5.88
CA LYS A 45 -13.75 14.22 6.15
C LYS A 45 -14.64 13.36 5.26
N ALA A 46 -14.24 12.12 5.05
CA ALA A 46 -14.93 11.20 4.16
C ALA A 46 -16.14 10.57 4.84
N PHE A 47 -17.18 10.33 4.03
CA PHE A 47 -18.37 9.60 4.46
C PHE A 47 -18.32 8.18 3.91
N PRO A 48 -18.64 7.14 4.70
CA PRO A 48 -18.66 5.78 4.22
C PRO A 48 -19.82 5.53 3.25
N LEU A 49 -19.63 4.60 2.33
CA LEU A 49 -20.70 4.09 1.45
C LEU A 49 -21.71 3.25 2.23
N GLY A 50 -21.22 2.54 3.25
CA GLY A 50 -22.02 1.65 4.07
C GLY A 50 -21.15 0.90 5.07
N THR A 51 -21.70 -0.16 5.63
CA THR A 51 -20.99 -1.02 6.58
C THR A 51 -21.10 -2.46 6.12
N GLU A 52 -20.02 -3.19 6.14
CA GLU A 52 -19.99 -4.61 5.84
C GLU A 52 -19.40 -5.40 7.00
N THR A 53 -19.92 -6.60 7.22
CA THR A 53 -19.38 -7.53 8.19
C THR A 53 -18.46 -8.51 7.48
N VAL A 54 -17.24 -8.62 7.95
CA VAL A 54 -16.20 -9.45 7.32
C VAL A 54 -15.73 -10.49 8.32
N ILE A 55 -15.64 -11.74 7.84
CA ILE A 55 -15.04 -12.85 8.58
C ILE A 55 -13.71 -13.15 7.90
N HIS A 56 -12.62 -13.08 8.67
CA HIS A 56 -11.29 -13.37 8.15
C HIS A 56 -10.95 -14.84 8.37
N ALA A 57 -10.67 -15.55 7.27
CA ALA A 57 -10.14 -16.90 7.35
C ALA A 57 -8.68 -16.87 7.77
N LEU A 58 -8.33 -17.62 8.80
CA LEU A 58 -6.96 -17.78 9.25
C LEU A 58 -6.29 -18.97 8.57
N PHE A 59 -4.97 -18.96 8.58
CA PHE A 59 -4.21 -20.09 8.05
C PHE A 59 -4.56 -21.37 8.86
N GLY A 60 -4.88 -22.46 8.17
CA GLY A 60 -5.28 -23.70 8.83
C GLY A 60 -6.80 -23.89 8.92
N GLY A 61 -7.59 -23.00 8.35
CA GLY A 61 -9.06 -23.12 8.30
C GLY A 61 -9.82 -22.50 9.45
N ASP A 62 -9.12 -21.94 10.44
CA ASP A 62 -9.76 -21.17 11.51
C ASP A 62 -10.26 -19.83 10.97
N GLU A 63 -11.33 -19.33 11.58
CA GLU A 63 -11.91 -18.03 11.23
C GLU A 63 -11.91 -17.11 12.44
N THR A 64 -11.72 -15.82 12.19
CA THR A 64 -11.90 -14.81 13.23
C THR A 64 -13.39 -14.54 13.43
N GLU A 65 -13.73 -13.94 14.56
CA GLU A 65 -15.09 -13.46 14.78
C GLU A 65 -15.46 -12.39 13.73
N PRO A 66 -16.74 -12.33 13.33
CA PRO A 66 -17.20 -11.29 12.40
C PRO A 66 -16.89 -9.90 12.94
N LYS A 67 -16.36 -9.05 12.09
CA LYS A 67 -16.06 -7.66 12.43
C LYS A 67 -16.70 -6.74 11.40
N SER A 68 -17.38 -5.71 11.89
CA SER A 68 -18.01 -4.72 11.03
C SER A 68 -16.99 -3.65 10.63
N HIS A 69 -16.94 -3.36 9.34
CA HIS A 69 -16.10 -2.30 8.78
C HIS A 69 -16.96 -1.31 8.00
N LYS A 70 -16.63 -0.04 8.09
CA LYS A 70 -17.17 0.94 7.16
C LYS A 70 -16.46 0.78 5.82
N VAL A 71 -17.17 1.02 4.74
CA VAL A 71 -16.66 0.90 3.37
C VAL A 71 -16.54 2.28 2.77
N PHE A 72 -15.38 2.58 2.18
CA PHE A 72 -15.12 3.86 1.52
C PHE A 72 -14.73 3.63 0.07
N ALA A 73 -15.28 4.45 -0.83
CA ALA A 73 -14.78 4.53 -2.20
C ALA A 73 -13.63 5.52 -2.22
N ILE A 74 -12.45 5.03 -2.56
CA ILE A 74 -11.22 5.84 -2.61
C ILE A 74 -10.59 5.77 -3.98
N GLU A 75 -9.78 6.77 -4.30
CA GLU A 75 -8.93 6.79 -5.48
C GLU A 75 -7.49 7.00 -5.01
N VAL A 76 -6.57 6.21 -5.53
CA VAL A 76 -5.14 6.34 -5.25
C VAL A 76 -4.43 6.68 -6.54
N SER A 77 -3.65 7.75 -6.52
CA SER A 77 -2.89 8.23 -7.67
C SER A 77 -1.40 8.14 -7.39
N SER A 78 -0.61 7.96 -8.44
CA SER A 78 0.82 8.20 -8.35
C SER A 78 1.08 9.67 -7.99
N LEU A 79 2.25 9.96 -7.38
CA LEU A 79 2.58 11.34 -6.95
C LEU A 79 2.62 12.32 -8.13
N ASN A 80 3.00 11.85 -9.33
CA ASN A 80 2.98 12.65 -10.54
C ASN A 80 1.59 12.72 -11.22
N ARG A 81 0.58 12.09 -10.64
CA ARG A 81 -0.81 12.05 -11.12
C ARG A 81 -1.02 11.40 -12.50
N VAL A 82 -0.01 10.69 -13.01
CA VAL A 82 -0.10 10.01 -14.31
C VAL A 82 -0.98 8.78 -14.25
N PHE A 83 -0.90 8.03 -13.14
CA PHE A 83 -1.72 6.85 -12.92
C PHE A 83 -2.66 7.05 -11.74
N SER A 84 -3.89 6.61 -11.88
CA SER A 84 -4.86 6.56 -10.78
C SER A 84 -5.68 5.27 -10.84
N CYS A 85 -6.15 4.83 -9.68
CA CYS A 85 -6.97 3.63 -9.53
C CYS A 85 -8.01 3.85 -8.46
N GLY A 86 -9.28 3.63 -8.80
CA GLY A 86 -10.39 3.71 -7.85
C GLY A 86 -10.78 2.33 -7.36
N PHE A 87 -11.05 2.21 -6.08
CA PHE A 87 -11.50 0.96 -5.48
C PHE A 87 -12.20 1.22 -4.13
N GLU A 88 -12.88 0.19 -3.63
CA GLU A 88 -13.46 0.24 -2.30
C GLU A 88 -12.50 -0.36 -1.29
N ALA A 89 -12.40 0.27 -0.12
CA ALA A 89 -11.58 -0.20 0.98
C ALA A 89 -12.38 -0.23 2.27
N PHE A 90 -12.10 -1.23 3.10
CA PHE A 90 -12.66 -1.31 4.44
C PHE A 90 -11.86 -0.42 5.39
N SER A 91 -12.56 0.26 6.31
CA SER A 91 -11.88 1.03 7.34
C SER A 91 -11.33 0.12 8.43
N GLU A 92 -10.15 0.43 8.89
CA GLU A 92 -9.48 -0.21 10.02
C GLU A 92 -8.93 0.86 10.95
N LYS A 93 -8.96 0.59 12.24
CA LYS A 93 -8.45 1.54 13.23
C LYS A 93 -6.95 1.76 13.04
N LYS A 94 -6.21 0.69 12.76
CA LYS A 94 -4.79 0.71 12.53
C LYS A 94 -4.43 -0.34 11.48
N ILE A 95 -3.71 0.06 10.44
CA ILE A 95 -3.35 -0.84 9.34
C ILE A 95 -2.19 -1.75 9.76
N CYS A 96 -1.10 -1.16 10.19
CA CYS A 96 0.07 -1.87 10.71
C CYS A 96 0.95 -0.89 11.46
N GLY A 97 1.92 -1.41 12.20
CA GLY A 97 2.89 -0.59 12.90
C GLY A 97 3.84 0.10 11.93
N PHE A 98 4.80 0.81 12.50
CA PHE A 98 5.83 1.48 11.72
C PHE A 98 6.62 0.45 10.88
N ILE A 99 6.71 0.72 9.58
CA ILE A 99 7.54 -0.07 8.67
C ILE A 99 8.71 0.80 8.25
N PRO A 100 9.95 0.38 8.57
CA PRO A 100 11.12 1.16 8.18
C PRO A 100 11.21 1.32 6.66
N ARG A 101 11.68 2.48 6.23
CA ARG A 101 12.00 2.71 4.83
C ARG A 101 13.32 2.03 4.49
N ILE A 102 13.54 1.85 3.20
CA ILE A 102 14.87 1.42 2.72
C ILE A 102 15.82 2.60 2.90
N GLU A 103 16.72 2.47 3.87
CA GLU A 103 17.74 3.49 4.15
C GLU A 103 19.14 3.00 3.81
N ASN A 104 19.26 1.80 3.25
CA ASN A 104 20.54 1.23 2.84
C ASN A 104 21.11 2.02 1.68
N ASP A 105 22.24 2.69 1.90
CA ASP A 105 22.89 3.55 0.90
C ASP A 105 23.30 2.79 -0.35
N GLU A 106 23.72 1.53 -0.21
CA GLU A 106 24.08 0.70 -1.35
C GLU A 106 22.91 0.49 -2.31
N ILE A 107 21.73 0.15 -1.75
CA ILE A 107 20.51 -0.03 -2.53
C ILE A 107 20.08 1.30 -3.18
N LEU A 108 20.05 2.38 -2.41
CA LEU A 108 19.64 3.70 -2.90
C LEU A 108 20.57 4.21 -3.99
N ASN A 109 21.88 4.01 -3.82
CA ASN A 109 22.88 4.42 -4.81
C ASN A 109 22.76 3.63 -6.10
N GLU A 110 22.48 2.33 -6.02
CA GLU A 110 22.27 1.50 -7.19
C GLU A 110 21.04 1.95 -7.98
N LEU A 111 19.94 2.25 -7.27
CA LEU A 111 18.73 2.75 -7.90
C LEU A 111 18.97 4.07 -8.64
N LYS A 112 19.72 5.00 -8.02
CA LYS A 112 20.11 6.26 -8.66
C LYS A 112 20.98 6.05 -9.87
N ARG A 113 22.00 5.19 -9.79
CA ARG A 113 22.91 4.86 -10.90
C ARG A 113 22.16 4.32 -12.12
N LYS A 114 21.19 3.45 -11.88
CA LYS A 114 20.38 2.81 -12.92
C LYS A 114 19.22 3.70 -13.37
N LYS A 115 19.06 4.87 -12.79
CA LYS A 115 17.95 5.81 -13.06
C LYS A 115 16.59 5.15 -12.88
N ILE A 116 16.46 4.33 -11.84
CA ILE A 116 15.22 3.63 -11.50
C ILE A 116 14.39 4.49 -10.58
N ALA A 117 13.13 4.74 -10.96
CA ALA A 117 12.16 5.41 -10.10
C ALA A 117 11.63 4.42 -9.05
N PHE A 118 11.80 4.74 -7.77
CA PHE A 118 11.34 3.91 -6.68
C PHE A 118 10.17 4.57 -5.97
N ALA A 119 9.03 3.89 -5.88
CA ALA A 119 7.77 4.46 -5.39
C ALA A 119 7.79 4.86 -3.91
N ASN A 120 8.79 4.45 -3.15
CA ASN A 120 8.87 4.66 -1.71
C ASN A 120 9.86 5.76 -1.31
N PHE A 121 10.21 6.68 -2.22
CA PHE A 121 11.19 7.74 -1.94
C PHE A 121 10.64 8.93 -1.17
N PHE A 122 9.33 9.08 -1.06
CA PHE A 122 8.76 10.20 -0.33
C PHE A 122 8.97 10.01 1.18
N ARG A 123 9.70 10.94 1.82
CA ARG A 123 10.21 10.75 3.18
C ARG A 123 9.36 11.34 4.30
N GLU A 124 8.39 12.18 3.98
CA GLU A 124 7.59 12.86 5.00
C GLU A 124 6.56 11.95 5.64
N GLU A 125 6.08 10.95 4.91
CA GLU A 125 5.06 10.02 5.43
C GLU A 125 5.70 8.70 5.84
N THR A 126 5.64 8.38 7.13
CA THR A 126 6.23 7.17 7.70
C THR A 126 5.19 6.15 8.14
N ASP A 127 4.00 6.60 8.52
CA ASP A 127 2.93 5.70 8.94
C ASP A 127 2.23 5.06 7.74
N ILE A 128 1.88 3.79 7.88
CA ILE A 128 1.11 3.09 6.86
C ILE A 128 -0.38 3.34 7.12
N ASN A 129 -1.06 3.95 6.16
CA ASN A 129 -2.47 4.27 6.25
C ASN A 129 -3.35 3.54 5.24
N LEU A 130 -2.74 2.76 4.37
CA LEU A 130 -3.45 1.97 3.36
C LEU A 130 -2.78 0.62 3.20
N LEU A 131 -3.59 -0.44 3.17
CA LEU A 131 -3.16 -1.78 2.80
C LEU A 131 -3.83 -2.14 1.49
N ILE A 132 -3.02 -2.44 0.47
CA ILE A 132 -3.50 -2.85 -0.84
C ILE A 132 -3.45 -4.37 -0.90
N GLY A 133 -4.62 -4.99 -0.96
CA GLY A 133 -4.76 -6.43 -1.00
C GLY A 133 -4.85 -6.99 -2.41
N ALA A 134 -5.07 -8.30 -2.49
CA ALA A 134 -5.16 -9.03 -3.76
C ALA A 134 -6.30 -8.54 -4.65
N ASP A 135 -7.36 -7.99 -4.07
CA ASP A 135 -8.49 -7.44 -4.81
C ASP A 135 -8.11 -6.31 -5.78
N VAL A 136 -7.03 -5.59 -5.47
CA VAL A 136 -6.59 -4.42 -6.25
C VAL A 136 -5.25 -4.66 -6.97
N LEU A 137 -4.43 -5.58 -6.48
CA LEU A 137 -3.05 -5.78 -6.97
C LEU A 137 -2.95 -6.02 -8.47
N GLY A 138 -3.89 -6.75 -9.06
CA GLY A 138 -3.87 -7.03 -10.50
C GLY A 138 -3.94 -5.77 -11.36
N LYS A 139 -4.45 -4.68 -10.82
CA LYS A 139 -4.53 -3.39 -11.51
C LYS A 139 -3.23 -2.59 -11.41
N LEU A 140 -2.36 -2.93 -10.46
CA LEU A 140 -1.15 -2.17 -10.15
C LEU A 140 0.12 -2.79 -10.75
N LEU A 141 0.18 -4.12 -10.83
CA LEU A 141 1.39 -4.83 -11.28
C LEU A 141 1.55 -4.75 -12.79
N THR A 142 2.78 -4.52 -13.24
CA THR A 142 3.12 -4.49 -14.68
C THR A 142 3.68 -5.81 -15.17
N GLY A 143 4.10 -6.70 -14.24
CA GLY A 143 4.77 -7.95 -14.55
C GLY A 143 6.29 -7.84 -14.66
N ASN A 144 6.83 -6.64 -14.58
CA ASN A 144 8.28 -6.43 -14.68
C ASN A 144 8.93 -6.46 -13.29
N THR A 145 10.16 -6.98 -13.24
CA THR A 145 10.97 -7.00 -12.03
C THR A 145 12.41 -6.57 -12.36
N VAL A 146 13.10 -6.06 -11.36
CA VAL A 146 14.52 -5.70 -11.45
C VAL A 146 15.24 -6.34 -10.28
N VAL A 147 16.25 -7.17 -10.59
CA VAL A 147 17.10 -7.77 -9.56
C VAL A 147 18.32 -6.87 -9.35
N LEU A 148 18.49 -6.38 -8.13
CA LEU A 148 19.61 -5.53 -7.77
C LEU A 148 20.85 -6.36 -7.47
N GLU A 149 22.04 -5.76 -7.57
CA GLU A 149 23.32 -6.43 -7.32
C GLU A 149 23.41 -7.03 -5.91
N CYS A 150 22.73 -6.44 -4.94
CA CYS A 150 22.64 -6.98 -3.57
C CYS A 150 21.72 -8.20 -3.44
N GLY A 151 21.07 -8.64 -4.53
CA GLY A 151 20.18 -9.80 -4.55
C GLY A 151 18.72 -9.51 -4.25
N ILE A 152 18.38 -8.26 -3.89
CA ILE A 152 16.98 -7.86 -3.65
C ILE A 152 16.29 -7.65 -5.00
N THR A 153 15.07 -8.15 -5.10
CA THR A 153 14.23 -7.95 -6.29
C THR A 153 13.25 -6.82 -6.07
N ALA A 154 13.25 -5.85 -6.95
CA ALA A 154 12.25 -4.79 -7.00
C ALA A 154 11.17 -5.16 -8.01
N VAL A 155 9.91 -4.95 -7.64
CA VAL A 155 8.76 -5.24 -8.49
C VAL A 155 8.22 -3.94 -9.06
N GLU A 156 8.02 -3.90 -10.38
CA GLU A 156 7.45 -2.71 -11.01
C GLU A 156 5.95 -2.67 -10.83
N THR A 157 5.47 -1.54 -10.34
CA THR A 157 4.06 -1.22 -10.30
C THR A 157 3.81 0.03 -11.15
N LYS A 158 2.56 0.33 -11.40
CA LYS A 158 2.18 1.58 -12.07
C LYS A 158 2.48 2.82 -11.23
N PHE A 159 2.87 2.65 -9.97
CA PHE A 159 3.36 3.71 -9.07
C PHE A 159 4.88 3.81 -9.04
N GLY A 160 5.60 2.91 -9.67
CA GLY A 160 7.05 2.79 -9.62
C GLY A 160 7.48 1.45 -9.02
N LEU A 161 8.76 1.29 -8.76
CA LEU A 161 9.30 0.07 -8.14
C LEU A 161 9.04 0.03 -6.63
N VAL A 162 8.74 -1.14 -6.14
CA VAL A 162 8.50 -1.42 -4.72
C VAL A 162 9.27 -2.66 -4.24
#